data_515b6afddab38f0c3a9af7a16261b393
#
_entry.id   515b6afddab38f0c3a9af7a16261b393
#
_cell.length_a   1.000
_cell.length_b   1.000
_cell.length_c   1.000
_cell.angle_alpha   90.00
_cell.angle_beta   90.00
_cell.angle_gamma   90.00
#
_symmetry.space_group_name_H-M   'P 1'
#
loop_
_entity.id
_entity.type
_entity.pdbx_description
1 polymer ?
#
loop_
_entity_poly.entity_id
_entity_poly.type
_entity_poly.pdbx_seq_one_letter_code
_entity_poly.pdbx_strand_id
1 'polypeptide(L)'
;MRRLFLFIFLSVIICNSAFARKTGCEGDCENGIGTWTYTDQTVYVGGWRESLKHGQGTVTWPNGYIYTGEFVDSKWQGQGTLIFPDGAQYIGEWFNDNMNGQGTFTWANGDMYVGEFIDSKRHGQGTRTNADGTIMKGIWKEGELAESN
;
A
#
# COMPACT_ATOMS: atom_id res chain seq x y z
N MET A 1 22.68 36.72 50.11
CA MET A 1 22.75 35.58 49.22
C MET A 1 21.64 35.74 48.15
N ARG A 2 22.03 36.23 46.99
CA ARG A 2 21.11 36.40 45.83
C ARG A 2 21.25 35.16 44.95
N ARG A 3 20.17 34.36 44.80
CA ARG A 3 20.10 33.24 43.84
C ARG A 3 19.74 33.80 42.48
N LEU A 4 20.68 33.68 41.55
CA LEU A 4 20.49 34.02 40.13
C LEU A 4 19.80 32.85 39.47
N PHE A 5 18.53 33.04 39.04
CA PHE A 5 17.81 32.06 38.18
C PHE A 5 18.22 32.32 36.73
N LEU A 6 18.96 31.38 36.19
CA LEU A 6 19.34 31.36 34.77
C LEU A 6 18.18 30.75 33.98
N PHE A 7 17.39 31.61 33.31
CA PHE A 7 16.40 31.16 32.34
C PHE A 7 17.11 30.75 31.04
N ILE A 8 17.21 29.44 30.80
CA ILE A 8 17.65 28.93 29.51
C ILE A 8 16.43 29.02 28.56
N PHE A 9 16.46 30.03 27.69
CA PHE A 9 15.55 30.07 26.54
C PHE A 9 15.96 28.98 25.54
N LEU A 10 15.24 27.88 25.53
CA LEU A 10 15.34 26.88 24.47
C LEU A 10 14.64 27.44 23.23
N SER A 11 15.38 28.10 22.34
CA SER A 11 14.91 28.53 21.04
C SER A 11 14.63 27.31 20.20
N VAL A 12 13.34 26.92 20.06
CA VAL A 12 12.89 25.97 19.05
C VAL A 12 13.08 26.64 17.69
N ILE A 13 14.17 26.35 17.03
CA ILE A 13 14.37 26.71 15.63
C ILE A 13 13.44 25.79 14.83
N ILE A 14 12.25 26.30 14.47
CA ILE A 14 11.40 25.65 13.46
C ILE A 14 12.09 25.91 12.12
N CYS A 15 12.95 24.98 11.73
CA CYS A 15 13.56 24.98 10.41
C CYS A 15 12.49 24.54 9.39
N ASN A 16 11.74 25.51 8.86
CA ASN A 16 10.82 25.32 7.74
C ASN A 16 11.64 25.26 6.45
N SER A 17 12.53 24.26 6.33
CA SER A 17 13.15 23.91 5.06
C SER A 17 12.28 22.83 4.39
N ALA A 18 11.73 23.14 3.20
CA ALA A 18 11.22 22.13 2.29
C ALA A 18 12.38 21.15 2.04
N PHE A 19 12.41 20.05 2.80
CA PHE A 19 13.38 18.98 2.59
C PHE A 19 13.08 18.35 1.22
N ALA A 20 13.87 18.71 0.22
CA ALA A 20 14.00 17.87 -0.96
C ALA A 20 14.38 16.48 -0.42
N ARG A 21 13.50 15.47 -0.63
CA ARG A 21 13.77 14.10 -0.18
C ARG A 21 15.06 13.65 -0.84
N LYS A 22 16.06 13.33 -0.01
CA LYS A 22 17.33 12.80 -0.46
C LYS A 22 17.08 11.43 -1.07
N THR A 23 17.50 11.23 -2.31
CA THR A 23 17.47 9.91 -2.94
C THR A 23 18.46 8.95 -2.27
N GLY A 24 18.10 7.68 -2.18
CA GLY A 24 18.96 6.64 -1.62
C GLY A 24 18.39 5.99 -0.36
N CYS A 25 19.23 5.28 0.34
CA CYS A 25 18.90 4.49 1.53
C CYS A 25 19.06 5.28 2.83
N GLU A 26 18.08 5.13 3.72
CA GLU A 26 18.18 5.48 5.14
C GLU A 26 17.85 4.22 5.95
N GLY A 27 18.69 3.82 6.90
CA GLY A 27 18.59 2.57 7.64
C GLY A 27 19.34 1.42 6.97
N ASP A 28 18.85 0.19 7.12
CA ASP A 28 19.46 -1.01 6.53
C ASP A 28 18.64 -1.49 5.32
N CYS A 29 19.04 -1.07 4.13
CA CYS A 29 18.43 -1.48 2.87
C CYS A 29 19.12 -2.71 2.24
N GLU A 30 19.90 -3.44 3.01
CA GLU A 30 20.53 -4.69 2.57
C GLU A 30 19.90 -5.91 3.25
N ASN A 31 19.90 -5.94 4.59
CA ASN A 31 19.43 -7.09 5.36
C ASN A 31 18.71 -6.69 6.65
N GLY A 32 17.85 -5.68 6.62
CA GLY A 32 17.18 -5.15 7.81
C GLY A 32 15.93 -4.35 7.51
N ILE A 33 15.74 -3.26 8.22
CA ILE A 33 14.66 -2.30 7.98
C ILE A 33 15.25 -1.01 7.46
N GLY A 34 14.73 -0.53 6.35
CA GLY A 34 15.22 0.69 5.74
C GLY A 34 14.18 1.43 4.91
N THR A 35 14.49 2.69 4.61
CA THR A 35 13.72 3.54 3.70
C THR A 35 14.56 3.79 2.46
N TRP A 36 14.00 3.51 1.29
CA TRP A 36 14.62 3.84 0.03
C TRP A 36 13.80 4.88 -0.72
N THR A 37 14.42 6.00 -1.04
CA THR A 37 13.83 7.04 -1.89
C THR A 37 14.43 6.95 -3.29
N TYR A 38 13.60 6.66 -4.27
CA TYR A 38 13.97 6.56 -5.68
C TYR A 38 14.07 7.95 -6.32
N THR A 39 14.71 8.03 -7.48
CA THR A 39 14.90 9.29 -8.22
C THR A 39 13.59 9.93 -8.69
N ASP A 40 12.56 9.12 -8.94
CA ASP A 40 11.20 9.55 -9.27
C ASP A 40 10.37 9.97 -8.04
N GLN A 41 10.99 10.02 -6.85
CA GLN A 41 10.36 10.32 -5.55
C GLN A 41 9.43 9.21 -5.03
N THR A 42 9.40 8.03 -5.64
CA THR A 42 8.81 6.84 -5.02
C THR A 42 9.56 6.52 -3.73
N VAL A 43 8.84 6.18 -2.67
CA VAL A 43 9.42 5.81 -1.37
C VAL A 43 9.00 4.41 -1.00
N TYR A 44 9.96 3.57 -0.63
CA TYR A 44 9.72 2.31 0.05
C TYR A 44 10.21 2.38 1.49
N VAL A 45 9.37 1.92 2.42
CA VAL A 45 9.71 1.75 3.84
C VAL A 45 9.38 0.32 4.22
N GLY A 46 10.36 -0.45 4.67
CA GLY A 46 10.08 -1.85 5.03
C GLY A 46 11.32 -2.71 5.18
N GLY A 47 11.06 -4.03 5.14
CA GLY A 47 12.09 -5.05 5.25
C GLY A 47 12.90 -5.22 3.97
N TRP A 48 14.16 -5.58 4.16
CA TRP A 48 15.12 -5.85 3.09
C TRP A 48 15.84 -7.17 3.37
N ARG A 49 16.09 -7.93 2.32
CA ARG A 49 16.94 -9.12 2.32
C ARG A 49 17.75 -9.15 1.03
N GLU A 50 19.08 -9.23 1.14
CA GLU A 50 19.99 -9.21 0.00
C GLU A 50 19.72 -8.05 -0.97
N SER A 51 19.44 -6.85 -0.41
CA SER A 51 19.08 -5.63 -1.14
C SER A 51 17.76 -5.72 -1.94
N LEU A 52 16.94 -6.74 -1.70
CA LEU A 52 15.59 -6.87 -2.24
C LEU A 52 14.55 -6.54 -1.16
N LYS A 53 13.44 -5.93 -1.56
CA LYS A 53 12.28 -5.72 -0.65
C LYS A 53 11.79 -7.07 -0.17
N HIS A 54 11.65 -7.24 1.15
CA HIS A 54 11.28 -8.51 1.76
C HIS A 54 10.52 -8.31 3.06
N GLY A 55 9.56 -9.23 3.37
CA GLY A 55 8.70 -9.07 4.54
C GLY A 55 7.70 -7.93 4.41
N GLN A 56 7.32 -7.30 5.51
CA GLN A 56 6.35 -6.20 5.50
C GLN A 56 6.96 -4.90 5.00
N GLY A 57 6.20 -4.15 4.19
CA GLY A 57 6.65 -2.86 3.71
C GLY A 57 5.53 -2.02 3.10
N THR A 58 5.85 -0.74 2.88
CA THR A 58 4.96 0.23 2.22
C THR A 58 5.71 0.90 1.08
N VAL A 59 5.10 0.93 -0.10
CA VAL A 59 5.53 1.78 -1.23
C VAL A 59 4.54 2.91 -1.40
N THR A 60 5.06 4.13 -1.51
CA THR A 60 4.27 5.33 -1.84
C THR A 60 4.81 5.92 -3.13
N TRP A 61 3.96 6.03 -4.15
CA TRP A 61 4.31 6.65 -5.43
C TRP A 61 3.87 8.11 -5.49
N PRO A 62 4.60 8.97 -6.20
CA PRO A 62 4.25 10.39 -6.35
C PRO A 62 2.89 10.63 -7.00
N ASN A 63 2.41 9.70 -7.80
CA ASN A 63 1.11 9.75 -8.47
C ASN A 63 -0.07 9.36 -7.56
N GLY A 64 0.19 9.09 -6.26
CA GLY A 64 -0.83 8.85 -5.24
C GLY A 64 -1.18 7.39 -4.98
N TYR A 65 -0.57 6.43 -5.68
CA TYR A 65 -0.70 5.02 -5.30
C TYR A 65 0.04 4.74 -3.99
N ILE A 66 -0.54 3.87 -3.15
CA ILE A 66 0.10 3.37 -1.92
C ILE A 66 -0.16 1.87 -1.83
N TYR A 67 0.91 1.08 -1.73
CA TYR A 67 0.81 -0.33 -1.40
C TYR A 67 1.40 -0.58 -0.02
N THR A 68 0.69 -1.33 0.82
CA THR A 68 1.18 -1.82 2.11
C THR A 68 0.88 -3.30 2.22
N GLY A 69 1.91 -4.13 2.44
CA GLY A 69 1.75 -5.57 2.52
C GLY A 69 3.06 -6.33 2.51
N GLU A 70 2.96 -7.59 2.17
CA GLU A 70 4.10 -8.50 2.12
C GLU A 70 4.88 -8.39 0.81
N PHE A 71 6.20 -8.51 0.92
CA PHE A 71 7.13 -8.56 -0.19
C PHE A 71 7.98 -9.83 -0.10
N VAL A 72 8.17 -10.49 -1.23
CA VAL A 72 9.17 -11.54 -1.42
C VAL A 72 9.98 -11.20 -2.66
N ASP A 73 11.28 -10.99 -2.46
CA ASP A 73 12.24 -10.67 -3.52
C ASP A 73 11.76 -9.53 -4.45
N SER A 74 11.32 -8.44 -3.80
CA SER A 74 10.78 -7.21 -4.39
C SER A 74 9.41 -7.32 -5.07
N LYS A 75 8.73 -8.47 -5.00
CA LYS A 75 7.37 -8.67 -5.52
C LYS A 75 6.34 -8.65 -4.41
N TRP A 76 5.14 -8.16 -4.71
CA TRP A 76 4.00 -8.24 -3.82
C TRP A 76 3.55 -9.69 -3.67
N GLN A 77 3.35 -10.11 -2.42
CA GLN A 77 3.04 -11.48 -2.07
C GLN A 77 2.15 -11.50 -0.81
N GLY A 78 1.45 -12.61 -0.54
CA GLY A 78 0.66 -12.74 0.67
C GLY A 78 -0.43 -11.70 0.82
N GLN A 79 -0.65 -11.16 2.02
CA GLN A 79 -1.69 -10.17 2.29
C GLN A 79 -1.18 -8.74 2.03
N GLY A 80 -2.03 -7.92 1.40
CA GLY A 80 -1.69 -6.53 1.16
C GLY A 80 -2.88 -5.65 0.81
N THR A 81 -2.67 -4.35 0.92
CA THR A 81 -3.61 -3.29 0.58
C THR A 81 -3.01 -2.39 -0.47
N LEU A 82 -3.71 -2.17 -1.58
CA LEU A 82 -3.38 -1.15 -2.58
C LEU A 82 -4.45 -0.08 -2.55
N ILE A 83 -4.03 1.17 -2.36
CA ILE A 83 -4.87 2.37 -2.48
C ILE A 83 -4.53 3.06 -3.79
N PHE A 84 -5.57 3.36 -4.56
CA PHE A 84 -5.50 4.06 -5.84
C PHE A 84 -5.63 5.58 -5.64
N PRO A 85 -5.13 6.41 -6.57
CA PRO A 85 -5.20 7.88 -6.45
C PRO A 85 -6.60 8.46 -6.36
N ASP A 86 -7.59 7.76 -6.92
CA ASP A 86 -9.01 8.14 -6.89
C ASP A 86 -9.74 7.72 -5.61
N GLY A 87 -9.03 7.06 -4.67
CA GLY A 87 -9.57 6.54 -3.42
C GLY A 87 -10.14 5.13 -3.50
N ALA A 88 -10.13 4.48 -4.67
CA ALA A 88 -10.41 3.05 -4.76
C ALA A 88 -9.36 2.27 -3.97
N GLN A 89 -9.70 1.05 -3.51
CA GLN A 89 -8.74 0.20 -2.81
C GLN A 89 -8.99 -1.28 -3.06
N TYR A 90 -7.91 -2.05 -2.98
CA TYR A 90 -7.96 -3.50 -2.90
C TYR A 90 -7.32 -3.95 -1.57
N ILE A 91 -7.97 -4.88 -0.88
CA ILE A 91 -7.46 -5.54 0.31
C ILE A 91 -7.60 -7.03 0.08
N GLY A 92 -6.51 -7.79 0.10
CA GLY A 92 -6.57 -9.23 -0.15
C GLY A 92 -5.23 -9.86 -0.43
N GLU A 93 -5.31 -11.01 -1.06
CA GLU A 93 -4.15 -11.82 -1.40
C GLU A 93 -3.47 -11.35 -2.68
N TRP A 94 -2.14 -11.45 -2.68
CA TRP A 94 -1.27 -11.06 -3.77
C TRP A 94 -0.34 -12.22 -4.15
N PHE A 95 -0.11 -12.39 -5.41
CA PHE A 95 0.87 -13.33 -5.94
C PHE A 95 1.59 -12.72 -7.16
N ASN A 96 2.92 -12.59 -7.07
CA ASN A 96 3.74 -12.01 -8.14
C ASN A 96 3.19 -10.67 -8.67
N ASP A 97 2.93 -9.69 -7.78
CA ASP A 97 2.41 -8.35 -8.08
C ASP A 97 0.96 -8.30 -8.59
N ASN A 98 0.26 -9.44 -8.67
CA ASN A 98 -1.13 -9.51 -9.07
C ASN A 98 -2.05 -9.80 -7.89
N MET A 99 -3.27 -9.20 -7.91
CA MET A 99 -4.35 -9.64 -7.03
C MET A 99 -4.68 -11.09 -7.36
N ASN A 100 -4.61 -11.96 -6.35
CA ASN A 100 -4.79 -13.40 -6.52
C ASN A 100 -5.34 -14.01 -5.24
N GLY A 101 -6.28 -14.96 -5.32
CA GLY A 101 -6.95 -15.51 -4.14
C GLY A 101 -8.12 -14.66 -3.67
N GLN A 102 -8.39 -14.62 -2.36
CA GLN A 102 -9.54 -13.90 -1.79
C GLN A 102 -9.20 -12.42 -1.58
N GLY A 103 -10.17 -11.55 -1.91
CA GLY A 103 -9.99 -10.13 -1.70
C GLY A 103 -11.27 -9.31 -1.77
N THR A 104 -11.13 -8.06 -1.36
CA THR A 104 -12.17 -7.03 -1.44
C THR A 104 -11.63 -5.87 -2.28
N PHE A 105 -12.34 -5.54 -3.34
CA PHE A 105 -12.10 -4.34 -4.13
C PHE A 105 -13.23 -3.34 -3.88
N THR A 106 -12.90 -2.13 -3.43
CA THR A 106 -13.84 -1.03 -3.28
C THR A 106 -13.50 0.05 -4.28
N TRP A 107 -14.44 0.39 -5.15
CA TRP A 107 -14.29 1.47 -6.13
C TRP A 107 -14.52 2.85 -5.49
N ALA A 108 -13.99 3.89 -6.12
CA ALA A 108 -14.15 5.27 -5.67
C ALA A 108 -15.61 5.73 -5.57
N ASN A 109 -16.51 5.14 -6.36
CA ASN A 109 -17.96 5.42 -6.33
C ASN A 109 -18.70 4.69 -5.20
N GLY A 110 -18.02 3.86 -4.40
CA GLY A 110 -18.59 3.09 -3.31
C GLY A 110 -19.08 1.69 -3.69
N ASP A 111 -18.99 1.28 -4.95
CA ASP A 111 -19.21 -0.13 -5.33
C ASP A 111 -18.16 -1.01 -4.63
N MET A 112 -18.52 -2.24 -4.32
CA MET A 112 -17.63 -3.18 -3.67
C MET A 112 -17.77 -4.57 -4.30
N TYR A 113 -16.64 -5.26 -4.45
CA TYR A 113 -16.61 -6.67 -4.81
C TYR A 113 -15.85 -7.44 -3.71
N VAL A 114 -16.43 -8.53 -3.27
CA VAL A 114 -15.81 -9.49 -2.34
C VAL A 114 -15.82 -10.85 -2.99
N GLY A 115 -14.67 -11.46 -3.16
CA GLY A 115 -14.57 -12.78 -3.81
C GLY A 115 -13.17 -13.11 -4.28
N GLU A 116 -13.13 -14.07 -5.20
CA GLU A 116 -11.87 -14.58 -5.76
C GLU A 116 -11.33 -13.66 -6.86
N PHE A 117 -10.00 -13.64 -6.94
CA PHE A 117 -9.24 -12.96 -8.00
C PHE A 117 -8.22 -13.94 -8.60
N ILE A 118 -8.02 -13.87 -9.89
CA ILE A 118 -6.93 -14.51 -10.63
C ILE A 118 -6.35 -13.47 -11.58
N ASP A 119 -5.02 -13.26 -11.52
CA ASP A 119 -4.30 -12.31 -12.35
C ASP A 119 -4.97 -10.93 -12.42
N SER A 120 -5.32 -10.40 -11.24
CA SER A 120 -5.98 -9.11 -11.03
C SER A 120 -7.38 -8.98 -11.63
N LYS A 121 -8.02 -10.09 -12.02
CA LYS A 121 -9.39 -10.13 -12.50
C LYS A 121 -10.29 -10.87 -11.52
N ARG A 122 -11.53 -10.39 -11.34
CA ARG A 122 -12.55 -11.09 -10.57
C ARG A 122 -12.79 -12.47 -11.20
N HIS A 123 -12.78 -13.50 -10.35
CA HIS A 123 -12.91 -14.89 -10.79
C HIS A 123 -13.68 -15.70 -9.73
N GLY A 124 -14.07 -16.93 -10.07
CA GLY A 124 -14.70 -17.85 -9.12
C GLY A 124 -15.92 -17.26 -8.42
N GLN A 125 -16.14 -17.65 -7.18
CA GLN A 125 -17.27 -17.17 -6.37
C GLN A 125 -17.03 -15.73 -5.91
N GLY A 126 -18.05 -14.87 -6.10
CA GLY A 126 -17.95 -13.50 -5.63
C GLY A 126 -19.30 -12.77 -5.58
N THR A 127 -19.30 -11.69 -4.83
CA THR A 127 -20.43 -10.80 -4.64
C THR A 127 -20.02 -9.37 -4.95
N ARG A 128 -20.68 -8.73 -5.89
CA ARG A 128 -20.59 -7.28 -6.10
C ARG A 128 -21.80 -6.61 -5.47
N THR A 129 -21.55 -5.57 -4.68
CA THR A 129 -22.57 -4.67 -4.14
C THR A 129 -22.30 -3.29 -4.72
N ASN A 130 -23.26 -2.77 -5.48
CA ASN A 130 -23.17 -1.42 -6.02
C ASN A 130 -23.52 -0.38 -4.93
N ALA A 131 -23.10 0.88 -5.12
CA ALA A 131 -23.37 1.99 -4.19
C ALA A 131 -24.88 2.23 -3.97
N ASP A 132 -25.75 1.86 -4.92
CA ASP A 132 -27.21 1.91 -4.79
C ASP A 132 -27.82 0.74 -3.99
N GLY A 133 -26.97 -0.19 -3.50
CA GLY A 133 -27.40 -1.38 -2.76
C GLY A 133 -27.75 -2.58 -3.63
N THR A 134 -27.68 -2.50 -4.95
CA THR A 134 -27.88 -3.63 -5.85
C THR A 134 -26.80 -4.68 -5.64
N ILE A 135 -27.19 -5.94 -5.45
CA ILE A 135 -26.29 -7.06 -5.22
C ILE A 135 -26.30 -8.01 -6.42
N MET A 136 -25.10 -8.37 -6.88
CA MET A 136 -24.86 -9.39 -7.89
C MET A 136 -23.94 -10.46 -7.29
N LYS A 137 -24.47 -11.68 -7.15
CA LYS A 137 -23.75 -12.81 -6.56
C LYS A 137 -23.72 -13.97 -7.55
N GLY A 138 -22.57 -14.62 -7.67
CA GLY A 138 -22.46 -15.77 -8.57
C GLY A 138 -21.01 -16.12 -8.91
N ILE A 139 -20.88 -16.79 -10.06
CA ILE A 139 -19.57 -17.16 -10.62
C ILE A 139 -19.09 -16.05 -11.55
N TRP A 140 -17.86 -15.59 -11.30
CA TRP A 140 -17.18 -14.57 -12.08
C TRP A 140 -16.10 -15.21 -12.95
N LYS A 141 -15.91 -14.71 -14.16
CA LYS A 141 -14.87 -15.15 -15.07
C LYS A 141 -14.32 -13.95 -15.84
N GLU A 142 -13.00 -13.77 -15.84
CA GLU A 142 -12.30 -12.69 -16.54
C GLU A 142 -12.86 -11.28 -16.22
N GLY A 143 -13.38 -11.09 -14.99
CA GLY A 143 -13.92 -9.81 -14.54
C GLY A 143 -15.42 -9.63 -14.74
N GLU A 144 -16.12 -10.56 -15.37
CA GLU A 144 -17.56 -10.49 -15.66
C GLU A 144 -18.35 -11.56 -14.90
N LEU A 145 -19.62 -11.28 -14.57
CA LEU A 145 -20.53 -12.25 -13.96
C LEU A 145 -20.97 -13.25 -15.05
N ALA A 146 -20.51 -14.49 -14.93
CA ALA A 146 -20.81 -15.56 -15.87
C ALA A 146 -22.11 -16.30 -15.54
N GLU A 147 -22.36 -16.54 -14.23
CA GLU A 147 -23.55 -17.22 -13.74
C GLU A 147 -24.03 -16.53 -12.45
N SER A 148 -25.32 -16.19 -12.37
CA SER A 148 -25.95 -15.62 -11.16
C SER A 148 -26.52 -16.71 -10.28
N ASN A 149 -26.34 -16.59 -8.97
CA ASN A 149 -26.97 -17.46 -7.96
C ASN A 149 -28.33 -16.90 -7.54
#